data_b2598f9f2825827f5df063fdfe61d736
#
_entry.id   b2598f9f2825827f5df063fdfe61d736
#
_cell.length_a   1.000
_cell.length_b   1.000
_cell.length_c   1.000
_cell.angle_alpha   90.00
_cell.angle_beta   90.00
_cell.angle_gamma   90.00
#
_symmetry.space_group_name_H-M   'P 1'
#
loop_
_entity.id
_entity.type
_entity.pdbx_description
1 polymer ?
#
loop_
_entity_poly.entity_id
_entity_poly.type
_entity_poly.pdbx_seq_one_letter_code
_entity_poly.pdbx_strand_id
1 'polypeptide(L)'
;MRSRGRHTLAIALALTATLSGSASRAGAQLEQLTKFSDAVSHTADARAAARTTSRFDALFKKYSKHSFGIDFDWRYFKAQAIAESELKPSARSVVGARGLMQLMPSTFSAIQSKRPEFTSIDDPEWNIAAGIMHDRYLWKLWTTDIAEDERPAFMFASYNAGEGTIGRATALARQQQLNQASWRTIESIAPTVPRWRYRETLGYVRKIDTTYKTLRRLR
;
A
#
# COMPACT_ATOMS: atom_id res chain seq x y z
N MET A 1 -63.08 44.39 42.55
CA MET A 1 -63.13 43.44 41.37
C MET A 1 -62.18 43.93 40.31
N ARG A 2 -61.41 43.01 39.68
CA ARG A 2 -60.42 43.19 38.58
C ARG A 2 -59.05 43.70 39.10
N SER A 3 -57.96 43.16 38.77
CA SER A 3 -57.51 42.16 37.83
C SER A 3 -56.04 41.86 38.21
N ARG A 4 -55.77 40.74 38.80
CA ARG A 4 -54.40 40.31 39.14
C ARG A 4 -54.07 38.98 38.37
N GLY A 5 -53.96 39.03 37.06
CA GLY A 5 -53.79 37.79 36.34
C GLY A 5 -52.90 37.86 35.10
N ARG A 6 -52.31 39.02 34.75
CA ARG A 6 -51.60 39.17 33.48
C ARG A 6 -50.07 39.34 33.57
N HIS A 7 -49.51 39.57 34.72
CA HIS A 7 -48.08 39.82 34.88
C HIS A 7 -47.26 38.60 35.23
N THR A 8 -47.85 37.54 35.76
CA THR A 8 -47.15 36.31 36.17
C THR A 8 -46.84 35.39 34.98
N LEU A 9 -47.63 35.45 33.89
CA LEU A 9 -47.40 34.61 32.73
C LEU A 9 -46.24 35.11 31.82
N ALA A 10 -46.03 36.41 31.77
CA ALA A 10 -44.97 37.03 30.96
C ALA A 10 -43.56 36.79 31.50
N ILE A 11 -43.42 36.76 32.85
CA ILE A 11 -42.13 36.52 33.50
C ILE A 11 -41.72 35.05 33.40
N ALA A 12 -42.67 34.11 33.46
CA ALA A 12 -42.39 32.69 33.28
C ALA A 12 -41.93 32.36 31.85
N LEU A 13 -42.51 33.02 30.82
CA LEU A 13 -42.11 32.84 29.45
C LEU A 13 -40.71 33.41 29.13
N ALA A 14 -40.37 34.55 29.73
CA ALA A 14 -39.04 35.16 29.56
C ALA A 14 -37.92 34.36 30.23
N LEU A 15 -38.17 33.74 31.41
CA LEU A 15 -37.19 32.90 32.09
C LEU A 15 -36.98 31.57 31.36
N THR A 16 -38.02 30.98 30.79
CA THR A 16 -37.88 29.74 30.02
C THR A 16 -37.17 29.96 28.67
N ALA A 17 -37.40 31.11 28.03
CA ALA A 17 -36.72 31.46 26.78
C ALA A 17 -35.21 31.72 26.97
N THR A 18 -34.81 32.33 28.08
CA THR A 18 -33.38 32.56 28.37
C THR A 18 -32.64 31.29 28.79
N LEU A 19 -33.28 30.40 29.54
CA LEU A 19 -32.72 29.08 29.88
C LEU A 19 -32.59 28.15 28.65
N SER A 20 -33.57 28.16 27.76
CA SER A 20 -33.53 27.39 26.53
C SER A 20 -32.43 27.89 25.57
N GLY A 21 -32.22 29.19 25.48
CA GLY A 21 -31.19 29.81 24.66
C GLY A 21 -29.77 29.52 25.16
N SER A 22 -29.56 29.44 26.48
CA SER A 22 -28.26 29.10 27.06
C SER A 22 -27.92 27.63 26.91
N ALA A 23 -28.87 26.71 27.06
CA ALA A 23 -28.70 25.29 26.84
C ALA A 23 -28.42 24.97 25.37
N SER A 24 -29.10 25.63 24.42
CA SER A 24 -28.86 25.48 22.99
C SER A 24 -27.46 25.97 22.57
N ARG A 25 -26.99 27.09 23.12
CA ARG A 25 -25.64 27.61 22.88
C ARG A 25 -24.56 26.68 23.46
N ALA A 26 -24.77 26.18 24.68
CA ALA A 26 -23.85 25.22 25.31
C ALA A 26 -23.77 23.90 24.49
N GLY A 27 -24.90 23.40 24.02
CA GLY A 27 -24.93 22.22 23.15
C GLY A 27 -24.19 22.42 21.82
N ALA A 28 -24.40 23.55 21.13
CA ALA A 28 -23.68 23.89 19.90
C ALA A 28 -22.17 24.07 20.12
N GLN A 29 -21.78 24.63 21.28
CA GLN A 29 -20.37 24.81 21.61
C GLN A 29 -19.69 23.47 21.97
N LEU A 30 -20.40 22.55 22.63
CA LEU A 30 -19.92 21.19 22.85
C LEU A 30 -19.74 20.42 21.52
N GLU A 31 -20.71 20.53 20.62
CA GLU A 31 -20.63 19.90 19.29
C GLU A 31 -19.47 20.45 18.45
N GLN A 32 -19.19 21.73 18.51
CA GLN A 32 -18.01 22.32 17.86
C GLN A 32 -16.71 21.83 18.50
N LEU A 33 -16.65 21.70 19.82
CA LEU A 33 -15.46 21.18 20.50
C LEU A 33 -15.21 19.70 20.19
N THR A 34 -16.26 18.88 20.10
CA THR A 34 -16.11 17.47 19.68
C THR A 34 -15.64 17.37 18.23
N LYS A 35 -16.24 18.10 17.30
CA LYS A 35 -15.78 18.13 15.90
C LYS A 35 -14.33 18.62 15.77
N PHE A 36 -13.92 19.60 16.56
CA PHE A 36 -12.53 20.07 16.58
C PHE A 36 -11.58 19.02 17.16
N SER A 37 -11.97 18.36 18.27
CA SER A 37 -11.21 17.26 18.86
C SER A 37 -11.03 16.10 17.90
N ASP A 38 -12.10 15.69 17.21
CA ASP A 38 -12.06 14.62 16.20
C ASP A 38 -11.16 15.00 15.02
N ALA A 39 -11.26 16.23 14.53
CA ALA A 39 -10.39 16.72 13.47
C ALA A 39 -8.92 16.74 13.86
N VAL A 40 -8.59 17.13 15.09
CA VAL A 40 -7.22 17.12 15.64
C VAL A 40 -6.71 15.70 15.78
N SER A 41 -7.54 14.77 16.28
CA SER A 41 -7.19 13.35 16.41
C SER A 41 -6.91 12.74 15.02
N HIS A 42 -7.79 12.93 14.04
CA HIS A 42 -7.59 12.45 12.67
C HIS A 42 -6.32 13.00 12.02
N THR A 43 -5.98 14.28 12.29
CA THR A 43 -4.73 14.87 11.75
C THR A 43 -3.49 14.31 12.45
N ALA A 44 -3.56 14.03 13.75
CA ALA A 44 -2.47 13.39 14.48
C ALA A 44 -2.24 11.96 14.03
N ASP A 45 -3.30 11.18 13.83
CA ASP A 45 -3.24 9.82 13.32
C ASP A 45 -2.70 9.78 11.88
N ALA A 46 -3.15 10.70 11.03
CA ALA A 46 -2.64 10.83 9.66
C ALA A 46 -1.14 11.19 9.63
N ARG A 47 -0.68 12.07 10.54
CA ARG A 47 0.75 12.41 10.68
C ARG A 47 1.58 11.24 11.21
N ALA A 48 1.04 10.48 12.18
CA ALA A 48 1.70 9.28 12.68
C ALA A 48 1.80 8.21 11.60
N ALA A 49 0.73 7.97 10.85
CA ALA A 49 0.72 7.08 9.69
C ALA A 49 1.70 7.52 8.61
N ALA A 50 1.76 8.83 8.30
CA ALA A 50 2.71 9.38 7.33
C ALA A 50 4.17 9.19 7.79
N ARG A 51 4.48 9.38 9.08
CA ARG A 51 5.83 9.13 9.63
C ARG A 51 6.19 7.66 9.57
N THR A 52 5.27 6.77 9.90
CA THR A 52 5.47 5.32 9.81
C THR A 52 5.73 4.90 8.37
N THR A 53 4.96 5.45 7.42
CA THR A 53 5.15 5.14 5.99
C THR A 53 6.43 5.73 5.41
N SER A 54 6.96 6.86 5.91
CA SER A 54 8.19 7.48 5.41
C SER A 54 9.48 6.91 6.00
N ARG A 55 9.38 6.11 7.06
CA ARG A 55 10.53 5.57 7.81
C ARG A 55 11.60 4.90 6.93
N PHE A 56 11.18 4.22 5.86
CA PHE A 56 12.07 3.45 4.99
C PHE A 56 12.31 4.11 3.62
N ASP A 57 11.79 5.31 3.39
CA ASP A 57 11.86 5.97 2.07
C ASP A 57 13.30 6.17 1.58
N ALA A 58 14.22 6.51 2.49
CA ALA A 58 15.63 6.67 2.15
C ALA A 58 16.26 5.36 1.64
N LEU A 59 15.88 4.22 2.22
CA LEU A 59 16.36 2.90 1.80
C LEU A 59 15.77 2.51 0.44
N PHE A 60 14.47 2.69 0.23
CA PHE A 60 13.85 2.46 -1.07
C PHE A 60 14.50 3.30 -2.17
N LYS A 61 14.73 4.59 -1.94
CA LYS A 61 15.44 5.48 -2.87
C LYS A 61 16.86 4.99 -3.17
N LYS A 62 17.63 4.66 -2.11
CA LYS A 62 19.02 4.20 -2.22
C LYS A 62 19.11 2.96 -3.10
N TYR A 63 18.34 1.92 -2.80
CA TYR A 63 18.44 0.62 -3.47
C TYR A 63 17.74 0.58 -4.82
N SER A 64 16.67 1.39 -5.03
CA SER A 64 16.10 1.61 -6.35
C SER A 64 17.12 2.23 -7.29
N LYS A 65 17.75 3.35 -6.88
CA LYS A 65 18.79 4.00 -7.68
C LYS A 65 19.96 3.06 -7.99
N HIS A 66 20.39 2.27 -7.00
CA HIS A 66 21.49 1.32 -7.19
C HIS A 66 21.16 0.23 -8.20
N SER A 67 19.95 -0.32 -8.16
CA SER A 67 19.57 -1.50 -8.96
C SER A 67 18.95 -1.16 -10.32
N PHE A 68 18.20 -0.06 -10.40
CA PHE A 68 17.41 0.32 -11.59
C PHE A 68 17.88 1.63 -12.25
N GLY A 69 18.69 2.44 -11.57
CA GLY A 69 19.09 3.77 -12.04
C GLY A 69 18.24 4.89 -11.45
N ILE A 70 18.62 6.13 -11.79
CA ILE A 70 18.06 7.35 -11.19
C ILE A 70 16.62 7.62 -11.66
N ASP A 71 16.28 7.18 -12.87
CA ASP A 71 15.01 7.48 -13.53
C ASP A 71 13.90 6.52 -13.12
N PHE A 72 14.23 5.41 -12.46
CA PHE A 72 13.23 4.46 -11.99
C PHE A 72 12.55 4.95 -10.70
N ASP A 73 11.22 4.99 -10.69
CA ASP A 73 10.48 5.51 -9.54
C ASP A 73 10.49 4.51 -8.36
N TRP A 74 11.26 4.83 -7.35
CA TRP A 74 11.41 4.04 -6.11
C TRP A 74 10.08 3.73 -5.39
N ARG A 75 9.02 4.51 -5.66
CA ARG A 75 7.70 4.33 -5.05
C ARG A 75 7.05 3.00 -5.44
N TYR A 76 7.46 2.40 -6.56
CA TYR A 76 7.04 1.05 -6.91
C TYR A 76 7.41 0.04 -5.82
N PHE A 77 8.65 0.06 -5.33
CA PHE A 77 9.12 -0.86 -4.30
C PHE A 77 8.51 -0.57 -2.93
N LYS A 78 8.25 0.69 -2.61
CA LYS A 78 7.48 1.05 -1.43
C LYS A 78 6.03 0.53 -1.50
N ALA A 79 5.38 0.67 -2.65
CA ALA A 79 4.04 0.15 -2.87
C ALA A 79 4.00 -1.39 -2.74
N GLN A 80 5.04 -2.05 -3.24
CA GLN A 80 5.23 -3.50 -3.08
C GLN A 80 5.39 -3.87 -1.60
N ALA A 81 6.26 -3.21 -0.85
CA ALA A 81 6.45 -3.48 0.58
C ALA A 81 5.17 -3.21 1.41
N ILE A 82 4.36 -2.22 1.01
CA ILE A 82 3.03 -2.02 1.59
C ILE A 82 2.10 -3.20 1.28
N ALA A 83 2.17 -3.74 0.07
CA ALA A 83 1.38 -4.91 -0.31
C ALA A 83 1.80 -6.16 0.44
N GLU A 84 3.12 -6.36 0.65
CA GLU A 84 3.74 -7.53 1.28
C GLU A 84 3.55 -7.56 2.81
N SER A 85 3.81 -6.46 3.49
CA SER A 85 3.93 -6.44 4.95
C SER A 85 3.27 -5.26 5.64
N GLU A 86 2.63 -4.35 4.90
CA GLU A 86 2.20 -3.04 5.43
C GLU A 86 3.37 -2.27 6.07
N LEU A 87 4.57 -2.43 5.54
CA LEU A 87 5.82 -1.86 6.07
C LEU A 87 6.17 -2.34 7.49
N LYS A 88 5.78 -3.56 7.87
CA LYS A 88 6.12 -4.17 9.16
C LYS A 88 7.42 -4.98 9.04
N PRO A 89 8.55 -4.55 9.67
CA PRO A 89 9.84 -5.24 9.51
C PRO A 89 9.84 -6.65 10.10
N SER A 90 9.01 -6.90 11.11
CA SER A 90 8.89 -8.20 11.77
C SER A 90 7.87 -9.13 11.13
N ALA A 91 7.30 -8.76 9.98
CA ALA A 91 6.28 -9.58 9.32
C ALA A 91 6.84 -10.95 8.93
N ARG A 92 6.03 -11.98 9.18
CA ARG A 92 6.33 -13.39 8.84
C ARG A 92 5.06 -14.03 8.28
N SER A 93 5.19 -14.69 7.14
CA SER A 93 4.09 -15.47 6.57
C SER A 93 4.08 -16.89 7.11
N VAL A 94 2.95 -17.58 6.95
CA VAL A 94 2.82 -19.00 7.33
C VAL A 94 3.73 -19.93 6.50
N VAL A 95 4.15 -19.49 5.32
CA VAL A 95 5.08 -20.23 4.45
C VAL A 95 6.55 -19.84 4.66
N GLY A 96 6.83 -18.98 5.65
CA GLY A 96 8.19 -18.62 6.06
C GLY A 96 8.79 -17.39 5.37
N ALA A 97 8.03 -16.64 4.57
CA ALA A 97 8.51 -15.36 4.04
C ALA A 97 8.70 -14.33 5.16
N ARG A 98 9.67 -13.42 5.03
CA ARG A 98 10.13 -12.54 6.12
C ARG A 98 10.32 -11.10 5.69
N GLY A 99 10.03 -10.20 6.62
CA GLY A 99 10.40 -8.78 6.58
C GLY A 99 9.54 -7.92 5.68
N LEU A 100 10.03 -6.73 5.40
CA LEU A 100 9.31 -5.70 4.64
C LEU A 100 8.89 -6.15 3.24
N MET A 101 9.77 -6.88 2.55
CA MET A 101 9.58 -7.37 1.19
C MET A 101 9.15 -8.84 1.13
N GLN A 102 8.82 -9.46 2.28
CA GLN A 102 8.39 -10.86 2.39
C GLN A 102 9.24 -11.84 1.57
N LEU A 103 10.55 -11.75 1.76
CA LEU A 103 11.49 -12.65 1.07
C LEU A 103 11.45 -14.06 1.65
N MET A 104 11.48 -15.05 0.76
CA MET A 104 11.74 -16.43 1.17
C MET A 104 13.20 -16.58 1.60
N PRO A 105 13.49 -17.36 2.67
CA PRO A 105 14.87 -17.61 3.12
C PRO A 105 15.79 -18.12 2.01
N SER A 106 15.30 -18.99 1.13
CA SER A 106 16.06 -19.50 -0.02
C SER A 106 16.45 -18.41 -1.01
N THR A 107 15.52 -17.50 -1.31
CA THR A 107 15.78 -16.35 -2.19
C THR A 107 16.83 -15.42 -1.56
N PHE A 108 16.68 -15.10 -0.27
CA PHE A 108 17.66 -14.27 0.43
C PHE A 108 19.04 -14.92 0.46
N SER A 109 19.12 -16.21 0.75
CA SER A 109 20.38 -16.96 0.78
C SER A 109 21.08 -16.97 -0.58
N ALA A 110 20.34 -17.14 -1.68
CA ALA A 110 20.88 -17.07 -3.03
C ALA A 110 21.41 -15.67 -3.40
N ILE A 111 20.82 -14.61 -2.84
CA ILE A 111 21.32 -13.23 -3.00
C ILE A 111 22.54 -13.01 -2.11
N GLN A 112 22.48 -13.45 -0.84
CA GLN A 112 23.57 -13.32 0.13
C GLN A 112 24.85 -14.01 -0.35
N SER A 113 24.75 -15.14 -1.04
CA SER A 113 25.94 -15.83 -1.60
C SER A 113 26.72 -14.97 -2.61
N LYS A 114 26.05 -13.99 -3.24
CA LYS A 114 26.64 -13.01 -4.18
C LYS A 114 26.94 -11.67 -3.53
N ARG A 115 26.36 -11.41 -2.36
CA ARG A 115 26.43 -10.16 -1.61
C ARG A 115 26.61 -10.46 -0.12
N PRO A 116 27.83 -10.88 0.28
CA PRO A 116 28.11 -11.32 1.67
C PRO A 116 27.82 -10.25 2.73
N GLU A 117 27.80 -8.97 2.33
CA GLU A 117 27.45 -7.86 3.20
C GLU A 117 25.97 -7.86 3.65
N PHE A 118 25.09 -8.64 3.02
CA PHE A 118 23.70 -8.80 3.44
C PHE A 118 23.64 -9.83 4.57
N THR A 119 23.80 -9.38 5.80
CA THR A 119 24.03 -10.24 6.96
C THR A 119 22.79 -10.93 7.48
N SER A 120 21.62 -10.33 7.36
CA SER A 120 20.36 -10.88 7.92
C SER A 120 19.13 -10.51 7.09
N ILE A 121 18.29 -11.52 6.84
CA ILE A 121 16.97 -11.32 6.21
C ILE A 121 16.01 -10.51 7.09
N ASP A 122 16.22 -10.50 8.40
CA ASP A 122 15.39 -9.79 9.37
C ASP A 122 15.87 -8.33 9.58
N ASP A 123 17.02 -7.95 8.99
CA ASP A 123 17.45 -6.56 8.94
C ASP A 123 16.64 -5.81 7.88
N PRO A 124 15.97 -4.68 8.24
CA PRO A 124 15.12 -3.93 7.32
C PRO A 124 15.86 -3.43 6.07
N GLU A 125 17.12 -3.00 6.21
CA GLU A 125 17.92 -2.49 5.10
C GLU A 125 18.25 -3.62 4.13
N TRP A 126 18.75 -4.76 4.63
CA TRP A 126 19.11 -5.89 3.78
C TRP A 126 17.90 -6.59 3.17
N ASN A 127 16.76 -6.58 3.88
CA ASN A 127 15.50 -7.10 3.35
C ASN A 127 15.01 -6.27 2.16
N ILE A 128 15.02 -4.92 2.27
CA ILE A 128 14.67 -4.03 1.16
C ILE A 128 15.67 -4.19 0.00
N ALA A 129 16.97 -4.18 0.30
CA ALA A 129 18.01 -4.30 -0.71
C ALA A 129 17.88 -5.60 -1.51
N ALA A 130 17.70 -6.72 -0.82
CA ALA A 130 17.56 -8.03 -1.45
C ALA A 130 16.25 -8.16 -2.23
N GLY A 131 15.14 -7.60 -1.72
CA GLY A 131 13.86 -7.57 -2.43
C GLY A 131 13.97 -6.82 -3.76
N ILE A 132 14.55 -5.62 -3.74
CA ILE A 132 14.76 -4.82 -4.95
C ILE A 132 15.76 -5.49 -5.93
N MET A 133 16.77 -6.18 -5.41
CA MET A 133 17.67 -6.97 -6.27
C MET A 133 16.94 -8.14 -6.94
N HIS A 134 16.03 -8.80 -6.23
CA HIS A 134 15.18 -9.84 -6.80
C HIS A 134 14.25 -9.27 -7.88
N ASP A 135 13.63 -8.13 -7.61
CA ASP A 135 12.84 -7.41 -8.63
C ASP A 135 13.68 -7.06 -9.87
N ARG A 136 14.94 -6.64 -9.68
CA ARG A 136 15.83 -6.36 -10.81
C ARG A 136 16.14 -7.60 -11.65
N TYR A 137 16.30 -8.75 -11.00
CA TYR A 137 16.43 -10.04 -11.70
C TYR A 137 15.17 -10.32 -12.53
N LEU A 138 13.99 -10.23 -11.90
CA LEU A 138 12.70 -10.47 -12.58
C LEU A 138 12.44 -9.47 -13.71
N TRP A 139 12.76 -8.19 -13.51
CA TRP A 139 12.69 -7.16 -14.55
C TRP A 139 13.50 -7.54 -15.79
N LYS A 140 14.73 -8.03 -15.58
CA LYS A 140 15.61 -8.45 -16.69
C LYS A 140 15.07 -9.63 -17.47
N LEU A 141 14.37 -10.56 -16.83
CA LEU A 141 13.74 -11.69 -17.54
C LEU A 141 12.75 -11.23 -18.61
N TRP A 142 12.09 -10.09 -18.39
CA TRP A 142 11.04 -9.58 -19.27
C TRP A 142 11.51 -8.48 -20.23
N THR A 143 12.81 -8.18 -20.26
CA THR A 143 13.33 -7.03 -21.04
C THR A 143 13.20 -7.23 -22.54
N THR A 144 13.34 -8.45 -23.04
CA THR A 144 13.33 -8.75 -24.48
C THR A 144 11.92 -8.75 -25.06
N ASP A 145 10.96 -9.29 -24.31
CA ASP A 145 9.63 -9.61 -24.84
C ASP A 145 8.53 -8.61 -24.43
N ILE A 146 8.77 -7.84 -23.37
CA ILE A 146 7.76 -6.99 -22.74
C ILE A 146 8.18 -5.52 -22.79
N ALA A 147 7.30 -4.65 -23.27
CA ALA A 147 7.50 -3.21 -23.31
C ALA A 147 7.69 -2.64 -21.89
N GLU A 148 8.41 -1.53 -21.77
CA GLU A 148 8.85 -1.00 -20.48
C GLU A 148 7.69 -0.61 -19.55
N ASP A 149 6.60 -0.10 -20.10
CA ASP A 149 5.40 0.29 -19.39
C ASP A 149 4.55 -0.89 -18.89
N GLU A 150 4.60 -2.04 -19.58
CA GLU A 150 3.95 -3.30 -19.18
C GLU A 150 4.79 -4.10 -18.17
N ARG A 151 6.11 -3.92 -18.18
CA ARG A 151 7.09 -4.73 -17.44
C ARG A 151 6.92 -4.73 -15.92
N PRO A 152 6.48 -3.63 -15.24
CA PRO A 152 6.22 -3.66 -13.81
C PRO A 152 5.20 -4.74 -13.40
N ALA A 153 4.13 -4.93 -14.18
CA ALA A 153 3.11 -5.93 -13.87
C ALA A 153 3.66 -7.36 -13.95
N PHE A 154 4.46 -7.65 -14.98
CA PHE A 154 5.13 -8.96 -15.13
C PHE A 154 6.15 -9.20 -14.02
N MET A 155 6.93 -8.20 -13.65
CA MET A 155 7.90 -8.27 -12.54
C MET A 155 7.21 -8.61 -11.23
N PHE A 156 6.19 -7.84 -10.83
CA PHE A 156 5.47 -8.07 -9.57
C PHE A 156 4.68 -9.38 -9.58
N ALA A 157 4.07 -9.75 -10.69
CA ALA A 157 3.40 -11.05 -10.81
C ALA A 157 4.40 -12.20 -10.65
N SER A 158 5.59 -12.08 -11.23
CA SER A 158 6.66 -13.07 -11.08
C SER A 158 7.21 -13.14 -9.66
N TYR A 159 7.26 -12.02 -8.95
CA TYR A 159 7.65 -11.97 -7.54
C TYR A 159 6.67 -12.79 -6.68
N ASN A 160 5.38 -12.60 -6.88
CA ASN A 160 4.33 -13.25 -6.10
C ASN A 160 4.10 -14.73 -6.49
N ALA A 161 4.01 -15.01 -7.80
CA ALA A 161 3.62 -16.34 -8.31
C ALA A 161 4.81 -17.21 -8.75
N GLY A 162 6.02 -16.64 -8.80
CA GLY A 162 7.20 -17.23 -9.42
C GLY A 162 7.23 -17.01 -10.93
N GLU A 163 8.43 -16.72 -11.47
CA GLU A 163 8.66 -16.46 -12.89
C GLU A 163 8.22 -17.60 -13.80
N GLY A 164 8.37 -18.85 -13.34
CA GLY A 164 7.91 -20.02 -14.09
C GLY A 164 6.39 -20.06 -14.28
N THR A 165 5.61 -19.53 -13.36
CA THR A 165 4.15 -19.43 -13.48
C THR A 165 3.76 -18.41 -14.55
N ILE A 166 4.37 -17.23 -14.50
CA ILE A 166 4.11 -16.17 -15.48
C ILE A 166 4.65 -16.59 -16.87
N GLY A 167 5.80 -17.28 -16.91
CA GLY A 167 6.31 -17.87 -18.16
C GLY A 167 5.35 -18.88 -18.80
N ARG A 168 4.65 -19.71 -18.00
CA ARG A 168 3.60 -20.59 -18.54
C ARG A 168 2.40 -19.80 -19.07
N ALA A 169 2.03 -18.72 -18.40
CA ALA A 169 0.95 -17.85 -18.87
C ALA A 169 1.28 -17.19 -20.21
N THR A 170 2.48 -16.63 -20.35
CA THR A 170 2.94 -16.04 -21.62
C THR A 170 3.04 -17.07 -22.75
N ALA A 171 3.54 -18.29 -22.45
CA ALA A 171 3.59 -19.37 -23.41
C ALA A 171 2.18 -19.80 -23.90
N LEU A 172 1.22 -19.88 -22.96
CA LEU A 172 -0.16 -20.20 -23.29
C LEU A 172 -0.82 -19.11 -24.15
N ALA A 173 -0.59 -17.82 -23.81
CA ALA A 173 -1.06 -16.70 -24.63
C ALA A 173 -0.54 -16.79 -26.07
N ARG A 174 0.77 -17.08 -26.23
CA ARG A 174 1.41 -17.27 -27.55
C ARG A 174 0.79 -18.43 -28.31
N GLN A 175 0.55 -19.57 -27.65
CA GLN A 175 -0.09 -20.73 -28.25
C GLN A 175 -1.51 -20.41 -28.74
N GLN A 176 -2.24 -19.56 -28.04
CA GLN A 176 -3.57 -19.09 -28.42
C GLN A 176 -3.55 -17.92 -29.41
N GLN A 177 -2.39 -17.56 -29.94
CA GLN A 177 -2.20 -16.41 -30.85
C GLN A 177 -2.64 -15.06 -30.26
N LEU A 178 -2.59 -14.94 -28.93
CA LEU A 178 -2.86 -13.70 -28.21
C LEU A 178 -1.57 -12.91 -27.97
N ASN A 179 -1.70 -11.60 -27.68
CA ASN A 179 -0.54 -10.77 -27.36
C ASN A 179 0.03 -11.11 -25.97
N GLN A 180 1.04 -12.01 -25.93
CA GLN A 180 1.69 -12.44 -24.70
C GLN A 180 2.44 -11.32 -23.96
N ALA A 181 2.69 -10.18 -24.62
CA ALA A 181 3.39 -9.03 -24.04
C ALA A 181 2.46 -8.04 -23.31
N SER A 182 1.15 -8.23 -23.40
CA SER A 182 0.18 -7.38 -22.70
C SER A 182 -0.26 -8.03 -21.38
N TRP A 183 -0.14 -7.28 -20.29
CA TRP A 183 -0.62 -7.73 -18.97
C TRP A 183 -2.13 -8.01 -18.98
N ARG A 184 -2.91 -7.21 -19.70
CA ARG A 184 -4.35 -7.44 -19.87
C ARG A 184 -4.65 -8.83 -20.48
N THR A 185 -3.84 -9.28 -21.44
CA THR A 185 -3.95 -10.63 -22.00
C THR A 185 -3.67 -11.68 -20.93
N ILE A 186 -2.60 -11.52 -20.17
CA ILE A 186 -2.25 -12.45 -19.09
C ILE A 186 -3.36 -12.53 -18.03
N GLU A 187 -3.95 -11.40 -17.65
CA GLU A 187 -5.11 -11.37 -16.73
C GLU A 187 -6.30 -12.15 -17.30
N SER A 188 -6.59 -12.02 -18.60
CA SER A 188 -7.75 -12.66 -19.23
C SER A 188 -7.64 -14.19 -19.28
N ILE A 189 -6.42 -14.72 -19.51
CA ILE A 189 -6.19 -16.16 -19.58
C ILE A 189 -5.79 -16.79 -18.24
N ALA A 190 -5.54 -15.99 -17.20
CA ALA A 190 -5.11 -16.46 -15.89
C ALA A 190 -5.92 -17.64 -15.33
N PRO A 191 -7.27 -17.67 -15.47
CA PRO A 191 -8.09 -18.79 -15.00
C PRO A 191 -7.79 -20.13 -15.67
N THR A 192 -7.20 -20.11 -16.86
CA THR A 192 -6.89 -21.31 -17.66
C THR A 192 -5.47 -21.84 -17.44
N VAL A 193 -4.60 -21.07 -16.76
CA VAL A 193 -3.21 -21.45 -16.48
C VAL A 193 -3.17 -22.45 -15.33
N PRO A 194 -2.70 -23.69 -15.53
CA PRO A 194 -2.70 -24.71 -14.49
C PRO A 194 -1.82 -24.32 -13.30
N ARG A 195 -2.28 -24.68 -12.10
CA ARG A 195 -1.55 -24.54 -10.83
C ARG A 195 -1.16 -23.09 -10.50
N TRP A 196 -1.91 -22.11 -10.97
CA TRP A 196 -1.71 -20.71 -10.64
C TRP A 196 -2.83 -20.20 -9.73
N ARG A 197 -2.48 -19.69 -8.58
CA ARG A 197 -3.40 -18.98 -7.66
C ARG A 197 -3.66 -17.57 -8.18
N TYR A 198 -4.15 -17.47 -9.41
CA TYR A 198 -4.21 -16.22 -10.18
C TYR A 198 -4.95 -15.08 -9.46
N ARG A 199 -6.01 -15.36 -8.72
CA ARG A 199 -6.76 -14.32 -7.99
C ARG A 199 -5.89 -13.57 -6.99
N GLU A 200 -5.01 -14.29 -6.28
CA GLU A 200 -4.04 -13.72 -5.36
C GLU A 200 -3.05 -12.83 -6.11
N THR A 201 -2.42 -13.34 -7.14
CA THR A 201 -1.42 -12.62 -7.93
C THR A 201 -2.00 -11.39 -8.63
N LEU A 202 -3.17 -11.50 -9.27
CA LEU A 202 -3.82 -10.37 -9.92
C LEU A 202 -4.23 -9.29 -8.89
N GLY A 203 -4.72 -9.71 -7.71
CA GLY A 203 -5.01 -8.81 -6.60
C GLY A 203 -3.77 -8.08 -6.10
N TYR A 204 -2.65 -8.79 -5.99
CA TYR A 204 -1.36 -8.24 -5.59
C TYR A 204 -0.86 -7.17 -6.56
N VAL A 205 -0.81 -7.46 -7.85
CA VAL A 205 -0.39 -6.49 -8.89
C VAL A 205 -1.28 -5.24 -8.87
N ARG A 206 -2.61 -5.41 -8.79
CA ARG A 206 -3.54 -4.28 -8.69
C ARG A 206 -3.37 -3.45 -7.42
N LYS A 207 -3.11 -4.11 -6.28
CA LYS A 207 -2.83 -3.42 -5.01
C LYS A 207 -1.57 -2.54 -5.12
N ILE A 208 -0.50 -3.05 -5.73
CA ILE A 208 0.73 -2.30 -5.95
C ILE A 208 0.48 -1.10 -6.87
N ASP A 209 -0.16 -1.29 -8.02
CA ASP A 209 -0.44 -0.21 -8.98
C ASP A 209 -1.27 0.91 -8.33
N THR A 210 -2.34 0.55 -7.62
CA THR A 210 -3.19 1.54 -6.92
C THR A 210 -2.43 2.29 -5.84
N THR A 211 -1.62 1.59 -5.04
CA THR A 211 -0.80 2.18 -3.99
C THR A 211 0.27 3.10 -4.58
N TYR A 212 0.95 2.67 -5.64
CA TYR A 212 1.93 3.47 -6.37
C TYR A 212 1.33 4.78 -6.90
N LYS A 213 0.17 4.71 -7.55
CA LYS A 213 -0.55 5.90 -8.04
C LYS A 213 -0.91 6.86 -6.91
N THR A 214 -1.28 6.33 -5.74
CA THR A 214 -1.54 7.13 -4.53
C THR A 214 -0.28 7.81 -4.02
N LEU A 215 0.82 7.07 -3.88
CA LEU A 215 2.11 7.60 -3.41
C LEU A 215 2.68 8.69 -4.35
N ARG A 216 2.42 8.62 -5.63
CA ARG A 216 2.82 9.66 -6.59
C ARG A 216 2.09 10.99 -6.43
N ARG A 217 0.85 10.96 -5.95
CA ARG A 217 0.02 12.16 -5.74
C ARG A 217 0.36 12.89 -4.44
N LEU A 218 0.95 12.19 -3.47
CA LEU A 218 1.39 12.74 -2.19
C LEU A 218 2.79 13.38 -2.35
N ARG A 219 2.86 14.52 -3.04
CA ARG A 219 4.10 15.32 -3.18
C ARG A 219 4.26 16.28 -2.02
#